data_de69178625886affa26b800e44ddf7cf
#
_entry.id   de69178625886affa26b800e44ddf7cf
#
_cell.length_a   1.000
_cell.length_b   1.000
_cell.length_c   1.000
_cell.angle_alpha   90.00
_cell.angle_beta   90.00
_cell.angle_gamma   90.00
#
_symmetry.space_group_name_H-M   'P 1'
#
loop_
_entity.id
_entity.type
_entity.pdbx_description
1 polymer ?
#
loop_
_entity_poly.entity_id
_entity_poly.type
_entity_poly.pdbx_seq_one_letter_code
_entity_poly.pdbx_strand_id
1 'polypeptide(L)'
;MDGGPSATAAPRIESRAVSVLLITNDFPPRAGGIQQYCHNLVRRLPPGEVVVYAPAWPGAAEFDAGEPYRVVRHPTSRMLPTADVARRSVELVREVRPDLVCFGAAFPLGLIARRLTRETGVPCAGFTHGVEVAVSGVPLARRLMTRVAGDVRLLTAVSRWSAARVEKGARGRCAVELLPSGVAAGVYHPGVDGGAVRARHGLGDDPVCVCVSRLVPRKGQDRLIEAWPQVVARVPAARLLIVGPGPYRRKLGRMAASSPVAGRVHFTGEVPWEELPAHYAAGDVFAMPCRTRWLGMDLEALGVVFLEAAATGLPVVAGRSGGAPETVVEGMTGTVVDGRRAGEVAGAVAELLADLPRARAMGAAGRRRVEAEFSWEAVVSRLEKLLAEASR
;
A
#
# COMPACT_ATOMS: atom_id res chain seq x y z
N MET A 1 -18.97 43.65 43.03
CA MET A 1 -20.01 43.13 42.12
C MET A 1 -19.56 43.44 40.71
N ASP A 2 -19.11 42.46 40.00
CA ASP A 2 -19.04 42.53 38.54
C ASP A 2 -18.98 41.10 38.01
N GLY A 3 -20.15 40.64 37.57
CA GLY A 3 -20.31 39.34 36.91
C GLY A 3 -20.06 39.50 35.45
N GLY A 4 -18.90 39.01 34.99
CA GLY A 4 -18.61 38.88 33.57
C GLY A 4 -19.45 37.80 32.92
N PRO A 5 -19.91 37.96 31.67
CA PRO A 5 -20.77 36.97 31.00
C PRO A 5 -20.00 35.70 30.67
N SER A 6 -20.54 34.56 31.13
CA SER A 6 -20.15 33.21 30.75
C SER A 6 -20.25 33.05 29.22
N ALA A 7 -19.14 32.81 28.57
CA ALA A 7 -19.10 32.43 27.16
C ALA A 7 -19.72 31.05 27.00
N THR A 8 -20.96 31.00 26.56
CA THR A 8 -21.63 29.78 26.10
C THR A 8 -20.87 29.22 24.91
N ALA A 9 -20.19 28.08 25.12
CA ALA A 9 -19.59 27.32 24.05
C ALA A 9 -20.67 26.94 23.02
N ALA A 10 -20.48 27.36 21.79
CA ALA A 10 -21.36 26.96 20.69
C ALA A 10 -21.40 25.41 20.58
N PRO A 11 -22.58 24.80 20.34
CA PRO A 11 -22.66 23.35 20.18
C PRO A 11 -21.78 22.91 19.02
N ARG A 12 -20.85 21.99 19.29
CA ARG A 12 -20.17 21.24 18.24
C ARG A 12 -21.26 20.50 17.47
N ILE A 13 -21.52 20.91 16.25
CA ILE A 13 -22.29 20.12 15.31
C ILE A 13 -21.46 18.84 15.09
N GLU A 14 -21.83 17.75 15.76
CA GLU A 14 -21.32 16.43 15.42
C GLU A 14 -21.74 16.17 13.98
N SER A 15 -20.80 16.28 13.04
CA SER A 15 -21.07 15.98 11.65
C SER A 15 -21.37 14.47 11.59
N ARG A 16 -22.60 14.13 11.19
CA ARG A 16 -23.00 12.75 10.91
C ARG A 16 -21.94 12.10 10.01
N ALA A 17 -21.46 10.91 10.37
CA ALA A 17 -20.55 10.16 9.55
C ALA A 17 -21.19 9.90 8.16
N VAL A 18 -20.38 9.98 7.10
CA VAL A 18 -20.82 9.74 5.72
C VAL A 18 -21.01 8.24 5.49
N SER A 19 -22.21 7.84 5.12
CA SER A 19 -22.48 6.45 4.78
C SER A 19 -22.00 6.12 3.35
N VAL A 20 -21.33 4.97 3.20
CA VAL A 20 -20.59 4.59 1.99
C VAL A 20 -21.01 3.21 1.49
N LEU A 21 -21.28 3.10 0.18
CA LEU A 21 -21.31 1.82 -0.52
C LEU A 21 -19.97 1.67 -1.27
N LEU A 22 -19.10 0.77 -0.78
CA LEU A 22 -17.86 0.42 -1.48
C LEU A 22 -18.13 -0.66 -2.52
N ILE A 23 -17.92 -0.36 -3.81
CA ILE A 23 -18.00 -1.32 -4.92
C ILE A 23 -16.58 -1.65 -5.36
N THR A 24 -16.15 -2.90 -5.21
CA THR A 24 -14.77 -3.29 -5.51
C THR A 24 -14.67 -4.68 -6.11
N ASN A 25 -13.73 -4.85 -7.05
CA ASN A 25 -13.31 -6.17 -7.53
C ASN A 25 -12.25 -6.82 -6.61
N ASP A 26 -11.68 -6.04 -5.71
CA ASP A 26 -10.53 -6.41 -4.90
C ASP A 26 -10.90 -6.32 -3.42
N PHE A 27 -11.29 -7.48 -2.84
CA PHE A 27 -11.66 -7.62 -1.45
C PHE A 27 -11.30 -9.02 -0.90
N PRO A 28 -10.99 -9.17 0.40
CA PRO A 28 -10.77 -10.48 1.00
C PRO A 28 -11.97 -11.43 0.82
N PRO A 29 -11.74 -12.75 0.90
CA PRO A 29 -10.53 -13.44 1.35
C PRO A 29 -9.41 -13.55 0.30
N ARG A 30 -9.63 -13.03 -0.91
CA ARG A 30 -8.56 -13.00 -1.91
C ARG A 30 -7.39 -12.16 -1.39
N ALA A 31 -6.17 -12.74 -1.40
CA ALA A 31 -4.96 -12.05 -0.99
C ALA A 31 -4.48 -11.03 -2.03
N GLY A 32 -4.01 -9.87 -1.56
CA GLY A 32 -3.41 -8.84 -2.41
C GLY A 32 -3.37 -7.47 -1.73
N GLY A 33 -2.52 -6.57 -2.23
CA GLY A 33 -2.32 -5.25 -1.64
C GLY A 33 -3.55 -4.33 -1.71
N ILE A 34 -4.30 -4.36 -2.84
CA ILE A 34 -5.53 -3.56 -3.00
C ILE A 34 -6.63 -4.11 -2.08
N GLN A 35 -6.74 -5.45 -1.99
CA GLN A 35 -7.69 -6.12 -1.10
C GLN A 35 -7.47 -5.69 0.35
N GLN A 36 -6.23 -5.73 0.81
CA GLN A 36 -5.85 -5.30 2.16
C GLN A 36 -6.07 -3.81 2.37
N TYR A 37 -5.79 -2.98 1.36
CA TYR A 37 -6.04 -1.55 1.42
C TYR A 37 -7.54 -1.25 1.61
N CYS A 38 -8.41 -1.78 0.75
CA CYS A 38 -9.85 -1.60 0.85
C CYS A 38 -10.40 -2.12 2.20
N HIS A 39 -9.99 -3.31 2.61
CA HIS A 39 -10.39 -3.92 3.87
C HIS A 39 -9.99 -3.07 5.06
N ASN A 40 -8.73 -2.65 5.12
CA ASN A 40 -8.25 -1.82 6.23
C ASN A 40 -8.91 -0.45 6.31
N LEU A 41 -9.32 0.14 5.19
CA LEU A 41 -10.11 1.37 5.19
C LEU A 41 -11.50 1.12 5.79
N VAL A 42 -12.25 0.14 5.24
CA VAL A 42 -13.65 -0.07 5.67
C VAL A 42 -13.78 -0.55 7.11
N ARG A 43 -12.86 -1.37 7.62
CA ARG A 43 -12.87 -1.81 9.03
C ARG A 43 -12.72 -0.69 10.04
N ARG A 44 -12.25 0.47 9.62
CA ARG A 44 -12.00 1.64 10.47
C ARG A 44 -13.03 2.73 10.31
N LEU A 45 -13.96 2.57 9.38
CA LEU A 45 -15.16 3.40 9.31
C LEU A 45 -16.21 2.84 10.27
N PRO A 46 -17.19 3.65 10.73
CA PRO A 46 -18.25 3.16 11.59
C PRO A 46 -19.02 2.02 10.92
N PRO A 47 -19.21 0.87 11.58
CA PRO A 47 -19.78 -0.33 10.93
C PRO A 47 -21.15 -0.11 10.31
N GLY A 48 -22.01 0.73 10.91
CA GLY A 48 -23.33 1.06 10.40
C GLY A 48 -23.34 1.95 9.16
N GLU A 49 -22.19 2.57 8.83
CA GLU A 49 -22.05 3.52 7.73
C GLU A 49 -21.34 2.92 6.50
N VAL A 50 -21.07 1.62 6.51
CA VAL A 50 -20.37 0.96 5.40
C VAL A 50 -21.08 -0.30 4.94
N VAL A 51 -21.29 -0.40 3.63
CA VAL A 51 -21.66 -1.64 2.95
C VAL A 51 -20.65 -1.90 1.84
N VAL A 52 -20.19 -3.15 1.71
CA VAL A 52 -19.25 -3.55 0.65
C VAL A 52 -19.96 -4.42 -0.37
N TYR A 53 -19.80 -4.13 -1.65
CA TYR A 53 -20.21 -4.98 -2.77
C TYR A 53 -18.97 -5.49 -3.52
N ALA A 54 -18.73 -6.79 -3.44
CA ALA A 54 -17.53 -7.44 -3.93
C ALA A 54 -17.81 -8.80 -4.58
N PRO A 55 -16.88 -9.36 -5.40
CA PRO A 55 -17.06 -10.67 -6.00
C PRO A 55 -17.04 -11.79 -4.97
N ALA A 56 -17.67 -12.93 -5.30
CA ALA A 56 -17.61 -14.14 -4.51
C ALA A 56 -16.27 -14.86 -4.73
N TRP A 57 -15.68 -15.33 -3.62
CA TRP A 57 -14.47 -16.15 -3.60
C TRP A 57 -14.65 -17.34 -2.66
N PRO A 58 -13.90 -18.45 -2.83
CA PRO A 58 -13.86 -19.51 -1.83
C PRO A 58 -13.52 -18.94 -0.45
N GLY A 59 -14.26 -19.33 0.59
CA GLY A 59 -14.12 -18.81 1.96
C GLY A 59 -14.77 -17.44 2.22
N ALA A 60 -15.49 -16.85 1.25
CA ALA A 60 -16.09 -15.52 1.41
C ALA A 60 -17.14 -15.48 2.53
N ALA A 61 -17.96 -16.51 2.67
CA ALA A 61 -19.01 -16.55 3.69
C ALA A 61 -18.43 -16.58 5.12
N GLU A 62 -17.37 -17.34 5.34
CA GLU A 62 -16.65 -17.42 6.62
C GLU A 62 -15.99 -16.08 6.94
N PHE A 63 -15.31 -15.48 5.96
CA PHE A 63 -14.70 -14.17 6.10
C PHE A 63 -15.74 -13.10 6.45
N ASP A 64 -16.85 -13.04 5.72
CA ASP A 64 -17.90 -12.03 5.89
C ASP A 64 -18.58 -12.14 7.26
N ALA A 65 -18.73 -13.36 7.79
CA ALA A 65 -19.28 -13.58 9.12
C ALA A 65 -18.43 -13.01 10.26
N GLY A 66 -17.15 -12.81 10.03
CA GLY A 66 -16.19 -12.19 10.99
C GLY A 66 -16.11 -10.66 10.88
N GLU A 67 -16.78 -10.04 9.90
CA GLU A 67 -16.69 -8.60 9.70
C GLU A 67 -17.83 -7.82 10.37
N PRO A 68 -17.56 -6.63 10.95
CA PRO A 68 -18.57 -5.86 11.67
C PRO A 68 -19.53 -5.08 10.75
N TYR A 69 -19.34 -5.12 9.44
CA TYR A 69 -20.14 -4.44 8.41
C TYR A 69 -20.71 -5.43 7.41
N ARG A 70 -21.75 -5.02 6.70
CA ARG A 70 -22.41 -5.86 5.69
C ARG A 70 -21.55 -5.99 4.43
N VAL A 71 -21.32 -7.25 3.98
CA VAL A 71 -20.73 -7.56 2.68
C VAL A 71 -21.77 -8.23 1.79
N VAL A 72 -21.95 -7.71 0.59
CA VAL A 72 -22.81 -8.29 -0.45
C VAL A 72 -21.92 -8.89 -1.52
N ARG A 73 -22.10 -10.17 -1.82
CA ARG A 73 -21.27 -10.87 -2.81
C ARG A 73 -21.98 -10.99 -4.16
N HIS A 74 -21.28 -10.54 -5.21
CA HIS A 74 -21.69 -10.81 -6.58
C HIS A 74 -21.32 -12.25 -6.95
N PRO A 75 -22.20 -13.02 -7.65
CA PRO A 75 -22.01 -14.47 -7.86
C PRO A 75 -20.90 -14.83 -8.87
N THR A 76 -19.96 -13.93 -9.12
CA THR A 76 -18.80 -14.16 -10.00
C THR A 76 -17.50 -13.92 -9.24
N SER A 77 -16.42 -14.57 -9.65
CA SER A 77 -15.07 -14.35 -9.08
C SER A 77 -14.40 -13.05 -9.56
N ARG A 78 -15.03 -12.36 -10.53
CA ARG A 78 -14.51 -11.08 -11.06
C ARG A 78 -15.67 -10.19 -11.48
N MET A 79 -15.75 -9.01 -10.89
CA MET A 79 -16.71 -7.98 -11.27
C MET A 79 -16.13 -7.09 -12.38
N LEU A 80 -16.86 -7.01 -13.49
CA LEU A 80 -16.58 -6.10 -14.60
C LEU A 80 -17.75 -5.09 -14.72
N PRO A 81 -17.59 -3.96 -15.40
CA PRO A 81 -18.66 -2.94 -15.57
C PRO A 81 -19.74 -3.41 -16.55
N THR A 82 -20.35 -4.59 -16.28
CA THR A 82 -21.43 -5.17 -17.07
C THR A 82 -22.78 -4.55 -16.71
N ALA A 83 -23.79 -4.78 -17.55
CA ALA A 83 -25.16 -4.33 -17.30
C ALA A 83 -25.72 -4.92 -16.00
N ASP A 84 -25.37 -6.17 -15.67
CA ASP A 84 -25.82 -6.86 -14.46
C ASP A 84 -25.19 -6.26 -13.18
N VAL A 85 -23.85 -6.06 -13.17
CA VAL A 85 -23.17 -5.40 -12.05
C VAL A 85 -23.71 -3.97 -11.86
N ALA A 86 -23.94 -3.23 -12.94
CA ALA A 86 -24.50 -1.88 -12.86
C ALA A 86 -25.94 -1.89 -12.31
N ARG A 87 -26.79 -2.81 -12.77
CA ARG A 87 -28.18 -2.95 -12.27
C ARG A 87 -28.17 -3.29 -10.78
N ARG A 88 -27.41 -4.31 -10.38
CA ARG A 88 -27.32 -4.71 -8.96
C ARG A 88 -26.77 -3.59 -8.07
N SER A 89 -25.79 -2.82 -8.58
CA SER A 89 -25.28 -1.65 -7.87
C SER A 89 -26.35 -0.58 -7.65
N VAL A 90 -27.20 -0.29 -8.65
CA VAL A 90 -28.35 0.64 -8.52
C VAL A 90 -29.35 0.13 -7.48
N GLU A 91 -29.67 -1.16 -7.51
CA GLU A 91 -30.57 -1.78 -6.51
C GLU A 91 -30.01 -1.61 -5.10
N LEU A 92 -28.71 -1.89 -4.90
CA LEU A 92 -28.04 -1.73 -3.60
C LEU A 92 -28.02 -0.27 -3.13
N VAL A 93 -27.77 0.69 -4.02
CA VAL A 93 -27.86 2.12 -3.65
C VAL A 93 -29.25 2.49 -3.18
N ARG A 94 -30.31 2.01 -3.83
CA ARG A 94 -31.70 2.25 -3.40
C ARG A 94 -32.05 1.56 -2.08
N GLU A 95 -31.50 0.37 -1.84
CA GLU A 95 -31.67 -0.40 -0.61
C GLU A 95 -30.95 0.25 0.58
N VAL A 96 -29.66 0.55 0.42
CA VAL A 96 -28.75 1.03 1.47
C VAL A 96 -28.88 2.54 1.69
N ARG A 97 -29.21 3.31 0.63
CA ARG A 97 -29.25 4.79 0.62
C ARG A 97 -27.99 5.45 1.13
N PRO A 98 -26.80 5.12 0.57
CA PRO A 98 -25.56 5.71 1.00
C PRO A 98 -25.49 7.18 0.59
N ASP A 99 -24.70 7.98 1.31
CA ASP A 99 -24.39 9.36 0.94
C ASP A 99 -23.39 9.41 -0.23
N LEU A 100 -22.57 8.36 -0.38
CA LEU A 100 -21.53 8.28 -1.42
C LEU A 100 -21.31 6.83 -1.87
N VAL A 101 -21.10 6.65 -3.18
CA VAL A 101 -20.60 5.38 -3.74
C VAL A 101 -19.10 5.51 -3.98
N CYS A 102 -18.30 4.60 -3.40
CA CYS A 102 -16.86 4.54 -3.62
C CYS A 102 -16.49 3.30 -4.46
N PHE A 103 -15.62 3.48 -5.47
CA PHE A 103 -15.01 2.38 -6.20
C PHE A 103 -13.67 2.04 -5.58
N GLY A 104 -13.50 0.81 -5.08
CA GLY A 104 -12.25 0.34 -4.46
C GLY A 104 -11.05 0.33 -5.42
N ALA A 105 -11.32 0.21 -6.73
CA ALA A 105 -10.42 0.56 -7.82
C ALA A 105 -11.24 1.33 -8.86
N ALA A 106 -10.84 2.58 -9.15
CA ALA A 106 -11.59 3.48 -10.02
C ALA A 106 -11.76 2.93 -11.45
N PHE A 107 -10.81 2.14 -11.92
CA PHE A 107 -10.88 1.47 -13.21
C PHE A 107 -10.78 -0.06 -13.05
N PRO A 108 -11.63 -0.84 -13.75
CA PRO A 108 -12.64 -0.44 -14.72
C PRO A 108 -14.04 -0.16 -14.14
N LEU A 109 -14.33 -0.49 -12.85
CA LEU A 109 -15.69 -0.42 -12.28
C LEU A 109 -16.30 0.98 -12.29
N GLY A 110 -15.49 2.04 -12.16
CA GLY A 110 -15.97 3.42 -12.25
C GLY A 110 -16.67 3.78 -13.57
N LEU A 111 -16.57 2.96 -14.62
CA LEU A 111 -17.32 3.14 -15.85
C LEU A 111 -18.85 3.05 -15.66
N ILE A 112 -19.34 2.47 -14.55
CA ILE A 112 -20.76 2.45 -14.19
C ILE A 112 -21.20 3.71 -13.41
N ALA A 113 -20.27 4.58 -12.97
CA ALA A 113 -20.57 5.73 -12.12
C ALA A 113 -21.67 6.64 -12.70
N ARG A 114 -21.58 6.96 -14.00
CA ARG A 114 -22.58 7.80 -14.69
C ARG A 114 -24.00 7.23 -14.58
N ARG A 115 -24.14 5.91 -14.71
CA ARG A 115 -25.44 5.24 -14.59
C ARG A 115 -25.94 5.32 -13.16
N LEU A 116 -25.07 5.05 -12.17
CA LEU A 116 -25.41 5.13 -10.75
C LEU A 116 -25.91 6.53 -10.38
N THR A 117 -25.12 7.56 -10.65
CA THR A 117 -25.49 8.95 -10.32
C THR A 117 -26.78 9.38 -11.03
N ARG A 118 -26.96 9.01 -12.32
CA ARG A 118 -28.16 9.37 -13.07
C ARG A 118 -29.44 8.68 -12.53
N GLU A 119 -29.35 7.40 -12.12
CA GLU A 119 -30.51 6.61 -11.69
C GLU A 119 -30.83 6.74 -10.19
N THR A 120 -29.88 7.24 -9.39
CA THR A 120 -30.04 7.30 -7.92
C THR A 120 -29.81 8.68 -7.32
N GLY A 121 -29.19 9.61 -8.04
CA GLY A 121 -28.76 10.90 -7.52
C GLY A 121 -27.50 10.87 -6.65
N VAL A 122 -27.04 9.68 -6.22
CA VAL A 122 -25.92 9.55 -5.30
C VAL A 122 -24.59 9.80 -6.03
N PRO A 123 -23.69 10.68 -5.49
CA PRO A 123 -22.39 10.94 -6.08
C PRO A 123 -21.46 9.74 -5.97
N CYS A 124 -20.42 9.73 -6.81
CA CYS A 124 -19.43 8.67 -6.85
C CYS A 124 -18.02 9.22 -6.61
N ALA A 125 -17.16 8.41 -5.97
CA ALA A 125 -15.72 8.62 -5.82
C ALA A 125 -14.97 7.32 -6.17
N GLY A 126 -13.65 7.40 -6.36
CA GLY A 126 -12.85 6.21 -6.70
C GLY A 126 -11.44 6.26 -6.15
N PHE A 127 -10.93 5.10 -5.71
CA PHE A 127 -9.54 4.94 -5.29
C PHE A 127 -8.68 4.50 -6.48
N THR A 128 -7.44 5.00 -6.57
CA THR A 128 -6.48 4.55 -7.60
C THR A 128 -5.21 4.01 -6.95
N HIS A 129 -4.66 2.92 -7.51
CA HIS A 129 -3.58 2.18 -6.87
C HIS A 129 -2.30 2.08 -7.72
N GLY A 130 -2.39 2.00 -9.01
CA GLY A 130 -1.22 1.82 -9.87
C GLY A 130 -1.59 1.27 -11.25
N VAL A 131 -2.63 0.45 -11.34
CA VAL A 131 -3.16 -0.02 -12.64
C VAL A 131 -3.66 1.16 -13.46
N GLU A 132 -4.38 2.08 -12.83
CA GLU A 132 -4.89 3.32 -13.43
C GLU A 132 -3.75 4.18 -13.99
N VAL A 133 -2.63 4.21 -13.28
CA VAL A 133 -1.41 4.90 -13.70
C VAL A 133 -0.79 4.22 -14.92
N ALA A 134 -0.69 2.90 -14.92
CA ALA A 134 -0.14 2.13 -16.04
C ALA A 134 -1.01 2.28 -17.30
N VAL A 135 -2.34 2.17 -17.15
CA VAL A 135 -3.27 2.30 -18.28
C VAL A 135 -3.37 3.73 -18.82
N SER A 136 -3.05 4.75 -18.03
CA SER A 136 -3.04 6.16 -18.51
C SER A 136 -2.03 6.41 -19.64
N GLY A 137 -1.02 5.55 -19.79
CA GLY A 137 -0.07 5.55 -20.90
C GLY A 137 -0.65 5.02 -22.22
N VAL A 138 -1.76 4.28 -22.20
CA VAL A 138 -2.41 3.69 -23.39
C VAL A 138 -3.55 4.62 -23.85
N PRO A 139 -3.58 5.06 -25.12
CA PRO A 139 -4.54 6.07 -25.58
C PRO A 139 -6.01 5.73 -25.32
N LEU A 140 -6.42 4.49 -25.59
CA LEU A 140 -7.80 4.03 -25.35
C LEU A 140 -8.13 4.02 -23.86
N ALA A 141 -7.26 3.43 -23.04
CA ALA A 141 -7.46 3.34 -21.59
C ALA A 141 -7.47 4.74 -20.93
N ARG A 142 -6.63 5.67 -21.45
CA ARG A 142 -6.65 7.07 -21.02
C ARG A 142 -8.01 7.75 -21.32
N ARG A 143 -8.63 7.49 -22.49
CA ARG A 143 -9.98 8.01 -22.79
C ARG A 143 -11.01 7.47 -21.80
N LEU A 144 -10.94 6.17 -21.46
CA LEU A 144 -11.84 5.56 -20.47
C LEU A 144 -11.62 6.14 -19.07
N MET A 145 -10.38 6.36 -18.64
CA MET A 145 -10.06 7.05 -17.38
C MET A 145 -10.60 8.49 -17.35
N THR A 146 -10.44 9.23 -18.46
CA THR A 146 -11.01 10.60 -18.57
C THR A 146 -12.54 10.57 -18.46
N ARG A 147 -13.20 9.51 -18.97
CA ARG A 147 -14.64 9.30 -18.80
C ARG A 147 -15.00 9.03 -17.35
N VAL A 148 -14.31 8.11 -16.68
CA VAL A 148 -14.52 7.84 -15.25
C VAL A 148 -14.37 9.12 -14.44
N ALA A 149 -13.27 9.88 -14.67
CA ALA A 149 -13.05 11.16 -13.99
C ALA A 149 -14.17 12.19 -14.20
N GLY A 150 -14.84 12.16 -15.35
CA GLY A 150 -16.00 13.03 -15.62
C GLY A 150 -17.29 12.60 -14.93
N ASP A 151 -17.32 11.39 -14.40
CA ASP A 151 -18.52 10.77 -13.80
C ASP A 151 -18.35 10.54 -12.27
N VAL A 152 -17.20 10.98 -11.68
CA VAL A 152 -16.95 10.94 -10.24
C VAL A 152 -16.58 12.32 -9.69
N ARG A 153 -16.82 12.57 -8.41
CA ARG A 153 -16.45 13.83 -7.74
C ARG A 153 -14.97 13.86 -7.38
N LEU A 154 -14.43 12.72 -6.98
CA LEU A 154 -13.11 12.57 -6.40
C LEU A 154 -12.44 11.29 -6.89
N LEU A 155 -11.15 11.38 -7.23
CA LEU A 155 -10.23 10.25 -7.32
C LEU A 155 -9.16 10.40 -6.25
N THR A 156 -8.78 9.31 -5.59
CA THR A 156 -7.62 9.32 -4.70
C THR A 156 -6.42 8.65 -5.34
N ALA A 157 -5.23 9.03 -4.93
CA ALA A 157 -3.97 8.43 -5.36
C ALA A 157 -3.07 8.11 -4.16
N VAL A 158 -2.36 6.99 -4.22
CA VAL A 158 -1.54 6.49 -3.11
C VAL A 158 -0.21 7.23 -2.93
N SER A 159 0.21 8.04 -3.91
CA SER A 159 1.43 8.83 -3.89
C SER A 159 1.29 10.07 -4.77
N ARG A 160 2.10 11.12 -4.53
CA ARG A 160 2.14 12.32 -5.38
C ARG A 160 2.52 11.97 -6.82
N TRP A 161 3.43 11.01 -6.99
CA TRP A 161 3.81 10.50 -8.29
C TRP A 161 2.62 9.88 -9.05
N SER A 162 1.78 9.11 -8.34
CA SER A 162 0.55 8.54 -8.89
C SER A 162 -0.49 9.63 -9.16
N ALA A 163 -0.67 10.59 -8.23
CA ALA A 163 -1.60 11.70 -8.36
C ALA A 163 -1.36 12.49 -9.64
N ALA A 164 -0.12 12.92 -9.89
CA ALA A 164 0.23 13.68 -11.10
C ALA A 164 -0.14 12.96 -12.41
N ARG A 165 -0.14 11.63 -12.41
CA ARG A 165 -0.55 10.84 -13.57
C ARG A 165 -2.06 10.68 -13.68
N VAL A 166 -2.72 10.47 -12.55
CA VAL A 166 -4.19 10.43 -12.48
C VAL A 166 -4.76 11.77 -12.91
N GLU A 167 -4.23 12.89 -12.41
CA GLU A 167 -4.61 14.28 -12.81
C GLU A 167 -4.49 14.48 -14.31
N LYS A 168 -3.36 14.07 -14.90
CA LYS A 168 -3.16 14.12 -16.35
C LYS A 168 -4.21 13.30 -17.10
N GLY A 169 -4.62 12.15 -16.55
CA GLY A 169 -5.70 11.31 -17.09
C GLY A 169 -7.08 11.92 -16.87
N ALA A 170 -7.32 12.52 -15.72
CA ALA A 170 -8.59 13.16 -15.34
C ALA A 170 -8.86 14.45 -16.11
N ARG A 171 -7.83 15.16 -16.54
CA ARG A 171 -7.95 16.42 -17.31
C ARG A 171 -8.80 17.49 -16.61
N GLY A 172 -8.68 17.63 -15.29
CA GLY A 172 -9.42 18.57 -14.47
C GLY A 172 -10.92 18.30 -14.35
N ARG A 173 -11.38 17.06 -14.64
CA ARG A 173 -12.81 16.70 -14.58
C ARG A 173 -13.31 16.35 -13.19
N CYS A 174 -12.41 16.00 -12.28
CA CYS A 174 -12.69 15.76 -10.85
C CYS A 174 -11.48 16.19 -10.03
N ALA A 175 -11.67 16.29 -8.71
CA ALA A 175 -10.57 16.44 -7.77
C ALA A 175 -9.71 15.17 -7.73
N VAL A 176 -8.40 15.33 -7.53
CA VAL A 176 -7.46 14.22 -7.29
C VAL A 176 -6.72 14.49 -6.00
N GLU A 177 -6.91 13.63 -5.01
CA GLU A 177 -6.41 13.82 -3.66
C GLU A 177 -5.50 12.66 -3.22
N LEU A 178 -4.53 12.97 -2.35
CA LEU A 178 -3.64 11.95 -1.81
C LEU A 178 -4.35 11.15 -0.72
N LEU A 179 -4.34 9.82 -0.86
CA LEU A 179 -4.75 8.90 0.18
C LEU A 179 -3.79 7.70 0.16
N PRO A 180 -2.62 7.79 0.83
CA PRO A 180 -1.65 6.70 0.88
C PRO A 180 -2.21 5.50 1.64
N SER A 181 -1.53 4.35 1.53
CA SER A 181 -1.84 3.23 2.41
C SER A 181 -1.38 3.52 3.83
N GLY A 182 -2.20 3.15 4.80
CA GLY A 182 -1.80 3.13 6.19
C GLY A 182 -0.96 1.91 6.54
N VAL A 183 -0.27 2.00 7.67
CA VAL A 183 0.47 0.89 8.31
C VAL A 183 -0.06 0.67 9.72
N ALA A 184 -0.16 -0.60 10.11
CA ALA A 184 -0.52 -0.99 11.47
C ALA A 184 0.70 -0.82 12.39
N ALA A 185 0.94 0.42 12.84
CA ALA A 185 2.09 0.77 13.66
C ALA A 185 2.14 0.06 15.02
N GLY A 186 1.01 -0.47 15.49
CA GLY A 186 0.95 -1.35 16.68
C GLY A 186 1.36 -2.80 16.40
N VAL A 187 1.40 -3.22 15.13
CA VAL A 187 1.83 -4.57 14.70
C VAL A 187 3.30 -4.53 14.25
N TYR A 188 3.66 -3.52 13.48
CA TYR A 188 5.04 -3.27 13.04
C TYR A 188 5.66 -2.22 13.95
N HIS A 189 6.53 -2.64 14.88
CA HIS A 189 7.16 -1.73 15.84
C HIS A 189 8.52 -2.26 16.33
N PRO A 190 9.42 -1.41 16.86
CA PRO A 190 10.76 -1.82 17.28
C PRO A 190 10.81 -2.83 18.43
N GLY A 191 9.71 -3.02 19.16
CA GLY A 191 9.62 -4.01 20.25
C GLY A 191 9.24 -5.42 19.79
N VAL A 192 9.08 -5.67 18.49
CA VAL A 192 8.85 -7.02 17.96
C VAL A 192 10.14 -7.83 18.04
N ASP A 193 10.05 -9.08 18.55
CA ASP A 193 11.19 -9.98 18.61
C ASP A 193 11.45 -10.67 17.27
N GLY A 194 12.63 -10.47 16.71
CA GLY A 194 13.14 -11.15 15.52
C GLY A 194 14.04 -12.35 15.81
N GLY A 195 14.28 -12.67 17.09
CA GLY A 195 15.25 -13.70 17.52
C GLY A 195 14.95 -15.09 16.98
N ALA A 196 13.68 -15.50 16.97
CA ALA A 196 13.27 -16.79 16.42
C ALA A 196 13.53 -16.89 14.90
N VAL A 197 13.36 -15.80 14.16
CA VAL A 197 13.69 -15.74 12.71
C VAL A 197 15.20 -15.81 12.51
N ARG A 198 15.99 -15.06 13.31
CA ARG A 198 17.46 -15.11 13.26
C ARG A 198 17.97 -16.51 13.55
N ALA A 199 17.45 -17.19 14.56
CA ALA A 199 17.82 -18.57 14.90
C ALA A 199 17.48 -19.56 13.77
N ARG A 200 16.25 -19.48 13.24
CA ARG A 200 15.77 -20.34 12.13
C ARG A 200 16.66 -20.26 10.89
N HIS A 201 17.21 -19.09 10.59
CA HIS A 201 18.03 -18.85 9.41
C HIS A 201 19.54 -18.78 9.68
N GLY A 202 19.99 -19.09 10.90
CA GLY A 202 21.41 -19.10 11.28
C GLY A 202 22.08 -17.74 11.11
N LEU A 203 21.36 -16.64 11.42
CA LEU A 203 21.85 -15.27 11.24
C LEU A 203 22.69 -14.79 12.43
N GLY A 204 22.49 -15.38 13.61
CA GLY A 204 23.20 -14.99 14.85
C GLY A 204 23.09 -13.48 15.13
N ASP A 205 24.20 -12.87 15.53
CA ASP A 205 24.32 -11.43 15.76
C ASP A 205 24.87 -10.68 14.54
N ASP A 206 25.04 -11.36 13.40
CA ASP A 206 25.53 -10.76 12.16
C ASP A 206 24.61 -9.61 11.70
N PRO A 207 25.16 -8.53 11.08
CA PRO A 207 24.35 -7.48 10.47
C PRO A 207 23.46 -8.01 9.34
N VAL A 208 22.15 -7.75 9.40
CA VAL A 208 21.16 -8.31 8.46
C VAL A 208 20.49 -7.22 7.64
N CYS A 209 20.57 -7.35 6.32
CA CYS A 209 19.69 -6.64 5.40
C CYS A 209 18.47 -7.53 5.08
N VAL A 210 17.26 -7.04 5.37
CA VAL A 210 16.02 -7.74 5.04
C VAL A 210 15.35 -7.13 3.81
N CYS A 211 14.79 -7.98 2.94
CA CYS A 211 13.97 -7.60 1.79
C CYS A 211 12.66 -8.37 1.82
N VAL A 212 11.57 -7.72 2.17
CA VAL A 212 10.24 -8.32 2.22
C VAL A 212 9.43 -7.88 1.01
N SER A 213 9.09 -8.80 0.11
CA SER A 213 8.20 -8.51 -1.02
C SER A 213 7.88 -9.75 -1.83
N ARG A 214 6.83 -9.68 -2.65
CA ARG A 214 6.63 -10.67 -3.70
C ARG A 214 7.84 -10.73 -4.64
N LEU A 215 8.34 -11.92 -4.95
CA LEU A 215 9.51 -12.12 -5.80
C LEU A 215 9.14 -11.95 -7.27
N VAL A 216 9.30 -10.72 -7.76
CA VAL A 216 9.07 -10.31 -9.16
C VAL A 216 10.16 -9.33 -9.61
N PRO A 217 10.49 -9.29 -10.91
CA PRO A 217 11.67 -8.53 -11.40
C PRO A 217 11.70 -7.04 -11.05
N ARG A 218 10.53 -6.37 -10.91
CA ARG A 218 10.49 -4.95 -10.56
C ARG A 218 10.93 -4.63 -9.13
N LYS A 219 10.87 -5.63 -8.22
CA LYS A 219 11.21 -5.45 -6.81
C LYS A 219 12.72 -5.40 -6.52
N GLY A 220 13.57 -5.85 -7.47
CA GLY A 220 15.00 -5.62 -7.42
C GLY A 220 15.82 -6.62 -6.59
N GLN A 221 15.24 -7.74 -6.13
CA GLN A 221 15.98 -8.76 -5.39
C GLN A 221 17.19 -9.31 -6.15
N ASP A 222 17.11 -9.38 -7.47
CA ASP A 222 18.23 -9.75 -8.34
C ASP A 222 19.40 -8.76 -8.22
N ARG A 223 19.13 -7.46 -8.08
CA ARG A 223 20.16 -6.43 -7.88
C ARG A 223 20.75 -6.47 -6.48
N LEU A 224 19.97 -6.82 -5.46
CA LEU A 224 20.51 -7.07 -4.12
C LEU A 224 21.51 -8.25 -4.12
N ILE A 225 21.13 -9.37 -4.77
CA ILE A 225 22.02 -10.54 -4.86
C ILE A 225 23.28 -10.22 -5.65
N GLU A 226 23.17 -9.47 -6.75
CA GLU A 226 24.32 -9.02 -7.55
C GLU A 226 25.24 -8.04 -6.78
N ALA A 227 24.65 -7.19 -5.95
CA ALA A 227 25.36 -6.26 -5.09
C ALA A 227 26.06 -6.92 -3.89
N TRP A 228 25.59 -8.13 -3.48
CA TRP A 228 25.97 -8.73 -2.21
C TRP A 228 27.47 -9.00 -2.03
N PRO A 229 28.24 -9.46 -3.04
CA PRO A 229 29.69 -9.59 -2.91
C PRO A 229 30.40 -8.27 -2.51
N GLN A 230 29.93 -7.13 -3.04
CA GLN A 230 30.50 -5.82 -2.68
C GLN A 230 30.11 -5.39 -1.26
N VAL A 231 28.89 -5.76 -0.79
CA VAL A 231 28.47 -5.53 0.60
C VAL A 231 29.35 -6.35 1.55
N VAL A 232 29.53 -7.64 1.27
CA VAL A 232 30.36 -8.54 2.11
C VAL A 232 31.82 -8.12 2.11
N ALA A 233 32.35 -7.58 1.00
CA ALA A 233 33.71 -7.03 0.96
C ALA A 233 33.94 -5.87 1.96
N ARG A 234 32.89 -5.09 2.26
CA ARG A 234 32.91 -3.98 3.23
C ARG A 234 32.48 -4.38 4.63
N VAL A 235 31.51 -5.30 4.72
CA VAL A 235 30.93 -5.82 5.97
C VAL A 235 30.94 -7.35 5.90
N PRO A 236 32.06 -8.02 6.27
CA PRO A 236 32.26 -9.46 6.05
C PRO A 236 31.21 -10.37 6.71
N ALA A 237 30.61 -9.94 7.81
CA ALA A 237 29.56 -10.68 8.52
C ALA A 237 28.15 -10.47 7.92
N ALA A 238 27.96 -9.54 6.99
CA ALA A 238 26.64 -9.16 6.47
C ALA A 238 25.85 -10.36 5.91
N ARG A 239 24.55 -10.42 6.25
CA ARG A 239 23.58 -11.40 5.78
C ARG A 239 22.44 -10.72 5.02
N LEU A 240 21.96 -11.37 3.96
CA LEU A 240 20.78 -10.95 3.20
C LEU A 240 19.65 -11.94 3.46
N LEU A 241 18.54 -11.47 4.01
CA LEU A 241 17.32 -12.24 4.21
C LEU A 241 16.25 -11.78 3.22
N ILE A 242 15.88 -12.64 2.27
CA ILE A 242 14.85 -12.38 1.26
C ILE A 242 13.58 -13.13 1.65
N VAL A 243 12.51 -12.36 1.94
CA VAL A 243 11.23 -12.84 2.46
C VAL A 243 10.15 -12.71 1.40
N GLY A 244 9.40 -13.79 1.19
CA GLY A 244 8.19 -13.81 0.37
C GLY A 244 8.22 -14.82 -0.78
N PRO A 245 7.03 -15.12 -1.34
CA PRO A 245 6.85 -16.00 -2.49
C PRO A 245 6.94 -15.23 -3.81
N GLY A 246 7.07 -15.96 -4.92
CA GLY A 246 6.89 -15.38 -6.24
C GLY A 246 7.56 -16.15 -7.37
N PRO A 247 7.14 -15.89 -8.63
CA PRO A 247 7.62 -16.62 -9.79
C PRO A 247 9.11 -16.43 -10.08
N TYR A 248 9.73 -15.40 -9.53
CA TYR A 248 11.16 -15.10 -9.71
C TYR A 248 12.07 -15.93 -8.78
N ARG A 249 11.52 -16.69 -7.82
CA ARG A 249 12.24 -17.46 -6.79
C ARG A 249 13.31 -18.38 -7.39
N ARG A 250 12.97 -19.11 -8.46
CA ARG A 250 13.87 -20.06 -9.10
C ARG A 250 15.10 -19.38 -9.71
N LYS A 251 14.90 -18.22 -10.36
CA LYS A 251 16.00 -17.42 -10.93
C LYS A 251 16.88 -16.83 -9.83
N LEU A 252 16.28 -16.22 -8.81
CA LEU A 252 17.02 -15.63 -7.69
C LEU A 252 17.84 -16.68 -6.94
N GLY A 253 17.30 -17.90 -6.75
CA GLY A 253 18.03 -19.01 -6.12
C GLY A 253 19.27 -19.43 -6.92
N ARG A 254 19.19 -19.49 -8.25
CA ARG A 254 20.35 -19.78 -9.09
C ARG A 254 21.42 -18.66 -9.01
N MET A 255 20.99 -17.41 -9.02
CA MET A 255 21.90 -16.26 -8.87
C MET A 255 22.61 -16.29 -7.53
N ALA A 256 21.89 -16.56 -6.44
CA ALA A 256 22.49 -16.66 -5.10
C ALA A 256 23.48 -17.84 -5.02
N ALA A 257 23.11 -19.02 -5.55
CA ALA A 257 23.97 -20.20 -5.54
C ALA A 257 25.28 -20.04 -6.34
N SER A 258 25.25 -19.24 -7.43
CA SER A 258 26.44 -18.93 -8.23
C SER A 258 27.23 -17.73 -7.71
N SER A 259 26.78 -17.08 -6.66
CA SER A 259 27.52 -15.95 -6.04
C SER A 259 28.72 -16.44 -5.25
N PRO A 260 29.89 -15.74 -5.26
CA PRO A 260 31.01 -16.07 -4.41
C PRO A 260 30.70 -15.99 -2.90
N VAL A 261 29.56 -15.39 -2.56
CA VAL A 261 29.09 -15.25 -1.18
C VAL A 261 27.73 -15.95 -0.97
N ALA A 262 27.52 -17.08 -1.64
CA ALA A 262 26.25 -17.83 -1.64
C ALA A 262 25.71 -18.12 -0.22
N GLY A 263 26.58 -18.50 0.74
CA GLY A 263 26.20 -18.76 2.13
C GLY A 263 25.74 -17.53 2.93
N ARG A 264 25.76 -16.33 2.32
CA ARG A 264 25.33 -15.07 2.95
C ARG A 264 23.94 -14.64 2.50
N VAL A 265 23.26 -15.38 1.60
CA VAL A 265 21.96 -15.06 1.05
C VAL A 265 20.94 -16.12 1.46
N HIS A 266 19.94 -15.72 2.23
CA HIS A 266 18.92 -16.60 2.80
C HIS A 266 17.55 -16.28 2.21
N PHE A 267 16.73 -17.30 2.00
CA PHE A 267 15.36 -17.17 1.49
C PHE A 267 14.40 -17.86 2.44
N THR A 268 13.36 -17.18 2.88
CA THR A 268 12.33 -17.79 3.73
C THR A 268 11.27 -18.54 2.93
N GLY A 269 11.01 -18.15 1.68
CA GLY A 269 9.80 -18.53 0.95
C GLY A 269 8.59 -17.72 1.41
N GLU A 270 7.40 -18.31 1.27
CA GLU A 270 6.16 -17.72 1.77
C GLU A 270 6.13 -17.77 3.29
N VAL A 271 5.68 -16.68 3.89
CA VAL A 271 5.60 -16.50 5.33
C VAL A 271 4.16 -16.10 5.68
N PRO A 272 3.55 -16.69 6.72
CA PRO A 272 2.26 -16.24 7.22
C PRO A 272 2.28 -14.74 7.56
N TRP A 273 1.16 -14.08 7.33
CA TRP A 273 1.06 -12.63 7.54
C TRP A 273 1.42 -12.22 8.98
N GLU A 274 1.03 -13.04 9.94
CA GLU A 274 1.24 -12.85 11.37
C GLU A 274 2.73 -12.93 11.76
N GLU A 275 3.54 -13.64 10.98
CA GLU A 275 4.99 -13.77 11.20
C GLU A 275 5.80 -12.65 10.51
N LEU A 276 5.21 -11.86 9.60
CA LEU A 276 5.94 -10.81 8.86
C LEU A 276 6.60 -9.78 9.77
N PRO A 277 5.98 -9.29 10.86
CA PRO A 277 6.62 -8.34 11.76
C PRO A 277 7.95 -8.85 12.33
N ALA A 278 8.02 -10.14 12.72
CA ALA A 278 9.24 -10.76 13.23
C ALA A 278 10.35 -10.85 12.15
N HIS A 279 9.96 -11.01 10.87
CA HIS A 279 10.91 -11.03 9.77
C HIS A 279 11.51 -9.64 9.48
N TYR A 280 10.73 -8.56 9.63
CA TYR A 280 11.27 -7.21 9.61
C TYR A 280 12.21 -6.98 10.81
N ALA A 281 11.77 -7.35 12.01
CA ALA A 281 12.55 -7.19 13.24
C ALA A 281 13.85 -8.02 13.28
N ALA A 282 13.98 -9.05 12.45
CA ALA A 282 15.22 -9.78 12.27
C ALA A 282 16.29 -9.00 11.50
N GLY A 283 15.92 -7.89 10.83
CA GLY A 283 16.82 -7.05 10.05
C GLY A 283 17.37 -5.85 10.83
N ASP A 284 18.51 -5.33 10.37
CA ASP A 284 19.09 -4.07 10.81
C ASP A 284 18.90 -2.96 9.75
N VAL A 285 18.74 -3.34 8.49
CA VAL A 285 18.48 -2.47 7.33
C VAL A 285 17.42 -3.13 6.45
N PHE A 286 16.47 -2.37 5.97
CA PHE A 286 15.54 -2.82 4.93
C PHE A 286 15.97 -2.33 3.56
N ALA A 287 16.04 -3.21 2.56
CA ALA A 287 16.34 -2.82 1.20
C ALA A 287 15.43 -3.49 0.17
N MET A 288 14.78 -2.69 -0.66
CA MET A 288 14.07 -3.15 -1.85
C MET A 288 14.36 -2.19 -3.01
N PRO A 289 15.45 -2.41 -3.77
CA PRO A 289 15.86 -1.53 -4.86
C PRO A 289 14.96 -1.73 -6.09
N CYS A 290 13.69 -1.37 -5.92
CA CYS A 290 12.68 -1.49 -6.97
C CYS A 290 13.00 -0.60 -8.17
N ARG A 291 12.53 -1.02 -9.35
CA ARG A 291 12.77 -0.31 -10.61
C ARG A 291 11.57 -0.33 -11.53
N THR A 292 11.37 0.74 -12.23
CA THR A 292 10.35 0.83 -13.27
C THR A 292 10.80 0.07 -14.51
N ARG A 293 9.88 -0.72 -15.10
CA ARG A 293 10.07 -1.57 -16.27
C ARG A 293 8.99 -1.31 -17.31
N TRP A 294 9.15 -1.89 -18.50
CA TRP A 294 8.17 -1.86 -19.60
C TRP A 294 7.61 -0.46 -19.85
N LEU A 295 8.52 0.48 -20.14
CA LEU A 295 8.16 1.87 -20.50
C LEU A 295 7.22 2.56 -19.47
N GLY A 296 7.36 2.20 -18.18
CA GLY A 296 6.58 2.82 -17.12
C GLY A 296 5.31 2.07 -16.71
N MET A 297 5.04 0.88 -17.27
CA MET A 297 3.85 0.11 -16.94
C MET A 297 4.01 -0.81 -15.71
N ASP A 298 5.25 -1.28 -15.43
CA ASP A 298 5.56 -2.15 -14.29
C ASP A 298 6.41 -1.35 -13.28
N LEU A 299 5.79 -0.84 -12.25
CA LEU A 299 6.36 0.10 -11.29
C LEU A 299 5.87 -0.15 -9.85
N GLU A 300 6.46 0.56 -8.90
CA GLU A 300 6.01 0.61 -7.51
C GLU A 300 5.19 1.88 -7.27
N ALA A 301 3.88 1.74 -7.03
CA ALA A 301 3.01 2.91 -6.88
C ALA A 301 3.26 3.70 -5.58
N LEU A 302 3.57 3.00 -4.49
CA LEU A 302 4.00 3.54 -3.20
C LEU A 302 5.00 2.59 -2.52
N GLY A 303 4.60 1.33 -2.28
CA GLY A 303 5.40 0.32 -1.59
C GLY A 303 5.18 0.33 -0.08
N VAL A 304 4.07 -0.24 0.38
CA VAL A 304 3.71 -0.33 1.80
C VAL A 304 4.81 -0.99 2.62
N VAL A 305 5.52 -1.96 2.05
CA VAL A 305 6.65 -2.66 2.71
C VAL A 305 7.78 -1.73 3.20
N PHE A 306 7.98 -0.57 2.55
CA PHE A 306 8.91 0.45 3.03
C PHE A 306 8.41 1.12 4.30
N LEU A 307 7.10 1.36 4.37
CA LEU A 307 6.46 1.95 5.52
C LEU A 307 6.39 0.96 6.69
N GLU A 308 6.16 -0.34 6.41
CA GLU A 308 6.21 -1.43 7.40
C GLU A 308 7.62 -1.55 8.01
N ALA A 309 8.67 -1.50 7.17
CA ALA A 309 10.06 -1.49 7.61
C ALA A 309 10.37 -0.26 8.48
N ALA A 310 9.98 0.92 8.03
CA ALA A 310 10.14 2.15 8.80
C ALA A 310 9.34 2.12 10.12
N ALA A 311 8.13 1.55 10.12
CA ALA A 311 7.34 1.32 11.33
C ALA A 311 8.03 0.40 12.34
N THR A 312 8.77 -0.62 11.85
CA THR A 312 9.58 -1.51 12.69
C THR A 312 10.87 -0.83 13.19
N GLY A 313 11.17 0.40 12.71
CA GLY A 313 12.37 1.15 13.11
C GLY A 313 13.59 0.83 12.24
N LEU A 314 13.42 0.28 11.06
CA LEU A 314 14.52 0.03 10.13
C LEU A 314 14.77 1.24 9.22
N PRO A 315 16.02 1.61 8.94
CA PRO A 315 16.34 2.51 7.84
C PRO A 315 16.02 1.83 6.51
N VAL A 316 15.58 2.62 5.53
CA VAL A 316 15.05 2.10 4.27
C VAL A 316 15.99 2.45 3.10
N VAL A 317 16.41 1.44 2.33
CA VAL A 317 17.01 1.62 1.00
C VAL A 317 15.96 1.33 -0.07
N ALA A 318 15.38 2.39 -0.63
CA ALA A 318 14.32 2.30 -1.62
C ALA A 318 14.84 2.50 -3.05
N GLY A 319 14.31 1.72 -4.00
CA GLY A 319 14.62 1.94 -5.41
C GLY A 319 13.83 3.11 -6.00
N ARG A 320 14.42 3.80 -6.98
CA ARG A 320 13.78 4.90 -7.72
C ARG A 320 12.75 4.35 -8.72
N SER A 321 11.54 4.07 -8.23
CA SER A 321 10.43 3.53 -9.03
C SER A 321 9.09 4.09 -8.57
N GLY A 322 8.38 4.78 -9.45
CA GLY A 322 7.06 5.32 -9.14
C GLY A 322 7.06 6.22 -7.90
N GLY A 323 6.15 5.91 -6.96
CA GLY A 323 6.03 6.60 -5.67
C GLY A 323 6.94 6.06 -4.56
N ALA A 324 7.73 5.00 -4.80
CA ALA A 324 8.61 4.45 -3.77
C ALA A 324 9.55 5.48 -3.12
N PRO A 325 10.15 6.45 -3.84
CA PRO A 325 10.96 7.50 -3.22
C PRO A 325 10.22 8.35 -2.18
N GLU A 326 8.90 8.45 -2.27
CA GLU A 326 8.10 9.26 -1.33
C GLU A 326 8.00 8.62 0.06
N THR A 327 8.30 7.33 0.18
CA THR A 327 8.34 6.63 1.46
C THR A 327 9.58 6.95 2.29
N VAL A 328 10.59 7.58 1.68
CA VAL A 328 11.89 7.92 2.28
C VAL A 328 12.08 9.42 2.30
N VAL A 329 12.63 9.93 3.40
CA VAL A 329 13.26 11.26 3.46
C VAL A 329 14.77 11.03 3.38
N GLU A 330 15.36 11.44 2.24
CA GLU A 330 16.76 11.19 1.90
C GLU A 330 17.70 11.63 3.02
N GLY A 331 18.60 10.74 3.44
CA GLY A 331 19.57 10.99 4.51
C GLY A 331 19.00 11.03 5.94
N MET A 332 17.66 11.09 6.11
CA MET A 332 17.01 11.15 7.43
C MET A 332 16.34 9.83 7.82
N THR A 333 15.58 9.21 6.92
CA THR A 333 14.85 7.96 7.20
C THR A 333 15.35 6.79 6.35
N GLY A 334 16.23 7.06 5.42
CA GLY A 334 16.77 6.10 4.47
C GLY A 334 17.44 6.78 3.28
N THR A 335 17.66 5.99 2.23
CA THR A 335 18.32 6.42 0.98
C THR A 335 17.58 5.90 -0.24
N VAL A 336 17.50 6.71 -1.30
CA VAL A 336 16.90 6.34 -2.58
C VAL A 336 17.99 6.04 -3.61
N VAL A 337 18.00 4.82 -4.14
CA VAL A 337 18.99 4.32 -5.09
C VAL A 337 18.41 4.07 -6.49
N ASP A 338 19.24 4.12 -7.53
CA ASP A 338 18.85 3.53 -8.82
C ASP A 338 18.89 1.99 -8.71
N GLY A 339 17.75 1.37 -8.59
CA GLY A 339 17.58 -0.08 -8.49
C GLY A 339 18.04 -0.88 -9.73
N ARG A 340 18.63 -0.24 -10.73
CA ARG A 340 19.30 -0.86 -11.87
C ARG A 340 20.81 -1.00 -11.67
N ARG A 341 21.39 -0.24 -10.75
CA ARG A 341 22.83 -0.14 -10.49
C ARG A 341 23.22 -0.90 -9.24
N ALA A 342 23.69 -2.13 -9.39
CA ALA A 342 24.08 -2.97 -8.25
C ALA A 342 25.14 -2.32 -7.35
N GLY A 343 26.09 -1.55 -7.91
CA GLY A 343 27.10 -0.84 -7.14
C GLY A 343 26.54 0.27 -6.24
N GLU A 344 25.50 1.01 -6.71
CA GLU A 344 24.81 2.03 -5.91
C GLU A 344 24.02 1.37 -4.76
N VAL A 345 23.33 0.25 -5.05
CA VAL A 345 22.65 -0.56 -4.05
C VAL A 345 23.63 -1.09 -3.01
N ALA A 346 24.79 -1.62 -3.44
CA ALA A 346 25.83 -2.14 -2.55
C ALA A 346 26.37 -1.04 -1.63
N GLY A 347 26.68 0.14 -2.18
CA GLY A 347 27.15 1.29 -1.42
C GLY A 347 26.22 1.69 -0.30
N ALA A 348 24.93 1.91 -0.63
CA ALA A 348 23.92 2.34 0.33
C ALA A 348 23.67 1.30 1.43
N VAL A 349 23.57 0.01 1.08
CA VAL A 349 23.35 -1.07 2.07
C VAL A 349 24.58 -1.24 2.96
N ALA A 350 25.77 -1.29 2.38
CA ALA A 350 27.00 -1.48 3.15
C ALA A 350 27.31 -0.32 4.11
N GLU A 351 27.01 0.93 3.71
CA GLU A 351 27.16 2.11 4.57
C GLU A 351 26.30 1.99 5.84
N LEU A 352 25.04 1.59 5.71
CA LEU A 352 24.12 1.43 6.84
C LEU A 352 24.49 0.22 7.71
N LEU A 353 24.89 -0.91 7.10
CA LEU A 353 25.29 -2.10 7.87
C LEU A 353 26.64 -1.91 8.59
N ALA A 354 27.52 -1.04 8.10
CA ALA A 354 28.80 -0.71 8.73
C ALA A 354 28.64 0.23 9.93
N ASP A 355 27.54 1.00 10.00
CA ASP A 355 27.27 1.97 11.08
C ASP A 355 25.87 1.75 11.63
N LEU A 356 25.70 0.69 12.43
CA LEU A 356 24.40 0.35 13.03
C LEU A 356 23.84 1.42 13.98
N PRO A 357 24.64 2.19 14.75
CA PRO A 357 24.12 3.33 15.51
C PRO A 357 23.45 4.37 14.63
N ARG A 358 24.05 4.77 13.52
CA ARG A 358 23.46 5.68 12.53
C ARG A 358 22.22 5.07 11.86
N ALA A 359 22.28 3.80 11.50
CA ALA A 359 21.15 3.06 10.94
C ALA A 359 19.93 3.08 11.88
N ARG A 360 20.13 2.81 13.17
CA ARG A 360 19.08 2.88 14.19
C ARG A 360 18.49 4.29 14.37
N ALA A 361 19.33 5.32 14.39
CA ALA A 361 18.87 6.71 14.47
C ALA A 361 17.97 7.08 13.27
N MET A 362 18.38 6.66 12.08
CA MET A 362 17.65 6.84 10.83
C MET A 362 16.32 6.06 10.83
N GLY A 363 16.31 4.81 11.31
CA GLY A 363 15.12 3.99 11.48
C GLY A 363 14.13 4.61 12.48
N ALA A 364 14.63 5.14 13.62
CA ALA A 364 13.80 5.84 14.60
C ALA A 364 13.13 7.10 14.00
N ALA A 365 13.83 7.83 13.14
CA ALA A 365 13.23 8.95 12.42
C ALA A 365 12.14 8.48 11.44
N GLY A 366 12.37 7.34 10.74
CA GLY A 366 11.40 6.70 9.87
C GLY A 366 10.13 6.30 10.64
N ARG A 367 10.28 5.71 11.82
CA ARG A 367 9.18 5.33 12.70
C ARG A 367 8.31 6.53 13.07
N ARG A 368 8.90 7.62 13.55
CA ARG A 368 8.14 8.83 13.90
C ARG A 368 7.35 9.39 12.73
N ARG A 369 7.93 9.37 11.53
CA ARG A 369 7.24 9.80 10.31
C ARG A 369 6.05 8.89 9.97
N VAL A 370 6.20 7.57 10.08
CA VAL A 370 5.09 6.63 9.83
C VAL A 370 3.95 6.86 10.82
N GLU A 371 4.24 7.04 12.09
CA GLU A 371 3.22 7.34 13.11
C GLU A 371 2.46 8.63 12.81
N ALA A 372 3.15 9.67 12.34
CA ALA A 372 2.55 10.96 12.06
C ALA A 372 1.75 11.00 10.72
N GLU A 373 2.26 10.36 9.67
CA GLU A 373 1.75 10.56 8.30
C GLU A 373 1.05 9.34 7.71
N PHE A 374 1.43 8.12 8.13
CA PHE A 374 1.04 6.86 7.52
C PHE A 374 0.42 5.85 8.50
N SER A 375 0.14 6.22 9.74
CA SER A 375 -0.68 5.39 10.62
C SER A 375 -2.09 5.27 10.04
N TRP A 376 -2.77 4.14 10.30
CA TRP A 376 -4.15 3.99 9.82
C TRP A 376 -5.07 5.09 10.39
N GLU A 377 -4.81 5.57 11.59
CA GLU A 377 -5.55 6.66 12.22
C GLU A 377 -5.42 7.97 11.41
N ALA A 378 -4.21 8.32 10.99
CA ALA A 378 -3.96 9.50 10.16
C ALA A 378 -4.60 9.37 8.77
N VAL A 379 -4.51 8.18 8.17
CA VAL A 379 -5.09 7.90 6.84
C VAL A 379 -6.62 7.93 6.89
N VAL A 380 -7.25 7.33 7.91
CA VAL A 380 -8.72 7.31 8.05
C VAL A 380 -9.26 8.69 8.34
N SER A 381 -8.61 9.47 9.21
CA SER A 381 -9.00 10.87 9.44
C SER A 381 -8.99 11.71 8.16
N ARG A 382 -8.00 11.45 7.27
CA ARG A 382 -7.97 12.07 5.95
C ARG A 382 -9.09 11.55 5.04
N LEU A 383 -9.34 10.23 5.04
CA LEU A 383 -10.42 9.63 4.26
C LEU A 383 -11.77 10.24 4.62
N GLU A 384 -12.11 10.35 5.92
CA GLU A 384 -13.38 10.91 6.39
C GLU A 384 -13.61 12.33 5.85
N LYS A 385 -12.58 13.19 5.86
CA LYS A 385 -12.65 14.53 5.27
C LYS A 385 -12.96 14.48 3.77
N LEU A 386 -12.24 13.62 3.04
CA LEU A 386 -12.43 13.45 1.60
C LEU A 386 -13.82 12.90 1.25
N LEU A 387 -14.34 11.96 2.05
CA LEU A 387 -15.70 11.42 1.88
C LEU A 387 -16.75 12.51 2.13
N ALA A 388 -16.58 13.33 3.18
CA ALA A 388 -17.48 14.43 3.49
C ALA A 388 -17.49 15.52 2.41
N GLU A 389 -16.35 15.79 1.77
CA GLU A 389 -16.27 16.72 0.65
C GLU A 389 -16.92 16.14 -0.62
N ALA A 390 -16.69 14.86 -0.91
CA ALA A 390 -17.21 14.19 -2.11
C ALA A 390 -18.72 13.90 -2.05
N SER A 391 -19.33 13.82 -0.85
CA SER A 391 -20.75 13.55 -0.65
C SER A 391 -21.65 14.80 -0.85
N ARG A 392 -21.07 15.99 -0.76
CA ARG A 392 -21.76 17.29 -1.01
C ARG A 392 -21.96 17.54 -2.51
#